data_51600b4244de7f427ee0f1aecabebbca
#
_entry.id   51600b4244de7f427ee0f1aecabebbca
#
_cell.length_a   1.000
_cell.length_b   1.000
_cell.length_c   1.000
_cell.angle_alpha   90.00
_cell.angle_beta   90.00
_cell.angle_gamma   90.00
#
_symmetry.space_group_name_H-M   'P 1'
#
loop_
_entity.id
_entity.type
_entity.pdbx_description
1 polymer ?
#
loop_
_entity_poly.entity_id
_entity_poly.type
_entity_poly.pdbx_seq_one_letter_code
_entity_poly.pdbx_strand_id
1 'polypeptide(L)'
;MTQEEIEYIKRNLKWPISIEYVSSLLFVFIPLLFVYFGMKDFIVGKSIHSDFKLLCFIIIGSITFLWIFFRIQSERKFKKLELDKEYNIKEIDQRLSTFLWITLESGKNKRVYLDKVCLFSSGVYVTVIQLDEKTLLINTKPFGRQPFTFNRDKINFN
;
A
#
# COMPACT_ATOMS: atom_id res chain seq x y z
N MET A 1 13.71 5.13 12.25
CA MET A 1 12.65 4.24 12.76
C MET A 1 12.95 3.94 14.21
N THR A 2 11.98 4.15 15.09
CA THR A 2 12.15 3.91 16.53
C THR A 2 12.07 2.39 16.84
N GLN A 3 12.60 1.97 18.00
CA GLN A 3 12.46 0.57 18.43
C GLN A 3 11.00 0.16 18.61
N GLU A 4 10.17 1.08 19.12
CA GLU A 4 8.74 0.85 19.29
C GLU A 4 8.02 0.59 17.98
N GLU A 5 8.39 1.31 16.90
CA GLU A 5 7.84 1.06 15.56
C GLU A 5 8.22 -0.33 15.03
N ILE A 6 9.47 -0.76 15.27
CA ILE A 6 9.93 -2.08 14.86
C ILE A 6 9.15 -3.17 15.60
N GLU A 7 8.96 -3.03 16.91
CA GLU A 7 8.20 -3.97 17.72
C GLU A 7 6.73 -4.02 17.30
N TYR A 8 6.14 -2.85 17.02
CA TYR A 8 4.78 -2.79 16.49
C TYR A 8 4.65 -3.54 15.16
N ILE A 9 5.60 -3.33 14.23
CA ILE A 9 5.61 -3.99 12.92
C ILE A 9 5.83 -5.50 13.07
N LYS A 10 6.73 -5.93 13.97
CA LYS A 10 6.95 -7.34 14.28
C LYS A 10 5.67 -8.04 14.74
N ARG A 11 4.91 -7.38 15.61
CA ARG A 11 3.68 -7.93 16.20
C ARG A 11 2.51 -7.93 15.23
N ASN A 12 2.34 -6.86 14.48
CA ASN A 12 1.13 -6.62 13.69
C ASN A 12 1.31 -6.88 12.19
N LEU A 13 2.54 -7.02 11.70
CA LEU A 13 2.90 -7.11 10.28
C LEU A 13 2.29 -5.97 9.45
N LYS A 14 2.22 -4.78 10.04
CA LYS A 14 1.64 -3.58 9.44
C LYS A 14 2.40 -2.34 9.91
N TRP A 15 2.43 -1.32 9.05
CA TRP A 15 2.88 0.00 9.46
C TRP A 15 1.98 0.56 10.58
N PRO A 16 2.53 1.28 11.57
CA PRO A 16 1.73 2.06 12.50
C PRO A 16 0.90 3.12 11.75
N ILE A 17 -0.14 3.62 12.42
CA ILE A 17 -0.97 4.69 11.85
C ILE A 17 -0.14 5.98 11.85
N SER A 18 0.12 6.51 10.66
CA SER A 18 0.82 7.77 10.46
C SER A 18 -0.12 8.86 9.96
N ILE A 19 0.33 10.12 9.99
CA ILE A 19 -0.41 11.25 9.42
C ILE A 19 -0.64 11.03 7.92
N GLU A 20 0.33 10.47 7.20
CA GLU A 20 0.18 10.12 5.79
C GLU A 20 -0.92 9.10 5.55
N TYR A 21 -1.06 8.12 6.43
CA TYR A 21 -2.12 7.15 6.36
C TYR A 21 -3.48 7.80 6.61
N VAL A 22 -3.59 8.66 7.63
CA VAL A 22 -4.82 9.41 7.91
C VAL A 22 -5.20 10.31 6.74
N SER A 23 -4.23 11.05 6.17
CA SER A 23 -4.48 11.87 4.98
C SER A 23 -4.93 11.04 3.77
N SER A 24 -4.42 9.81 3.63
CA SER A 24 -4.86 8.89 2.59
C SER A 24 -6.29 8.42 2.78
N LEU A 25 -6.75 8.26 4.03
CA LEU A 25 -8.15 7.95 4.32
C LEU A 25 -9.10 9.07 3.91
N LEU A 26 -8.67 10.34 3.88
CA LEU A 26 -9.53 11.44 3.43
C LEU A 26 -10.02 11.24 1.98
N PHE A 27 -9.22 10.59 1.13
CA PHE A 27 -9.66 10.27 -0.24
C PHE A 27 -10.77 9.21 -0.31
N VAL A 28 -10.94 8.43 0.75
CA VAL A 28 -12.04 7.46 0.87
C VAL A 28 -13.39 8.18 1.04
N PHE A 29 -13.38 9.40 1.58
CA PHE A 29 -14.61 10.20 1.72
C PHE A 29 -15.14 10.73 0.39
N ILE A 30 -14.31 10.88 -0.63
CA ILE A 30 -14.77 11.38 -1.94
C ILE A 30 -15.86 10.48 -2.56
N PRO A 31 -15.66 9.15 -2.69
CA PRO A 31 -16.73 8.26 -3.14
C PRO A 31 -17.96 8.27 -2.23
N LEU A 32 -17.79 8.44 -0.91
CA LEU A 32 -18.90 8.53 0.03
C LEU A 32 -19.76 9.77 -0.19
N LEU A 33 -19.19 10.88 -0.64
CA LEU A 33 -19.98 12.06 -1.03
C LEU A 33 -20.91 11.74 -2.20
N PHE A 34 -20.45 10.97 -3.19
CA PHE A 34 -21.32 10.55 -4.30
C PHE A 34 -22.45 9.67 -3.81
N VAL A 35 -22.19 8.74 -2.88
CA VAL A 35 -23.20 7.91 -2.25
C VAL A 35 -24.20 8.80 -1.49
N TYR A 36 -23.71 9.76 -0.71
CA TYR A 36 -24.55 10.68 0.06
C TYR A 36 -25.46 11.52 -0.84
N PHE A 37 -24.93 12.14 -1.90
CA PHE A 37 -25.72 12.92 -2.84
C PHE A 37 -26.76 12.05 -3.57
N GLY A 38 -26.38 10.84 -3.98
CA GLY A 38 -27.30 9.89 -4.57
C GLY A 38 -28.46 9.55 -3.61
N MET A 39 -28.15 9.20 -2.36
CA MET A 39 -29.17 8.90 -1.34
C MET A 39 -30.06 10.09 -1.01
N LYS A 40 -29.51 11.31 -0.93
CA LYS A 40 -30.27 12.53 -0.66
C LYS A 40 -31.36 12.75 -1.72
N ASP A 41 -30.99 12.63 -3.00
CA ASP A 41 -31.94 12.84 -4.09
C ASP A 41 -33.00 11.74 -4.16
N PHE A 42 -32.66 10.50 -3.81
CA PHE A 42 -33.60 9.39 -3.69
C PHE A 42 -34.64 9.63 -2.58
N ILE A 43 -34.19 10.10 -1.41
CA ILE A 43 -35.09 10.40 -0.26
C ILE A 43 -36.04 11.58 -0.55
N VAL A 44 -35.57 12.57 -1.32
CA VAL A 44 -36.35 13.78 -1.66
C VAL A 44 -37.37 13.52 -2.77
N GLY A 45 -37.40 12.32 -3.35
CA GLY A 45 -38.51 11.88 -4.25
C GLY A 45 -38.54 12.60 -5.59
N LYS A 46 -37.36 12.94 -6.15
CA LYS A 46 -37.27 13.51 -7.49
C LYS A 46 -37.35 12.42 -8.55
N SER A 47 -38.45 12.42 -9.30
CA SER A 47 -38.70 11.81 -10.60
C SER A 47 -38.00 10.46 -10.96
N ILE A 48 -38.80 9.46 -11.37
CA ILE A 48 -38.44 8.07 -11.70
C ILE A 48 -37.24 7.92 -12.70
N HIS A 49 -37.05 8.86 -13.63
CA HIS A 49 -35.89 8.85 -14.52
C HIS A 49 -34.55 9.19 -13.82
N SER A 50 -34.63 9.81 -12.67
CA SER A 50 -33.50 10.08 -11.76
C SER A 50 -33.05 8.80 -11.04
N ASP A 51 -33.94 7.87 -10.75
CA ASP A 51 -33.69 6.73 -9.85
C ASP A 51 -32.65 5.76 -10.37
N PHE A 52 -32.64 5.47 -11.67
CA PHE A 52 -31.63 4.59 -12.25
C PHE A 52 -30.21 5.21 -12.19
N LYS A 53 -30.08 6.48 -12.52
CA LYS A 53 -28.78 7.20 -12.41
C LYS A 53 -28.31 7.26 -10.98
N LEU A 54 -29.21 7.53 -10.04
CA LEU A 54 -28.92 7.57 -8.60
C LEU A 54 -28.46 6.20 -8.08
N LEU A 55 -29.14 5.14 -8.48
CA LEU A 55 -28.74 3.78 -8.14
C LEU A 55 -27.32 3.46 -8.66
N CYS A 56 -27.01 3.85 -9.89
CA CYS A 56 -25.68 3.70 -10.46
C CYS A 56 -24.63 4.46 -9.64
N PHE A 57 -24.89 5.70 -9.22
CA PHE A 57 -23.96 6.47 -8.38
C PHE A 57 -23.73 5.82 -7.02
N ILE A 58 -24.77 5.31 -6.36
CA ILE A 58 -24.64 4.60 -5.08
C ILE A 58 -23.80 3.35 -5.25
N ILE A 59 -24.07 2.53 -6.27
CA ILE A 59 -23.33 1.30 -6.51
C ILE A 59 -21.87 1.59 -6.83
N ILE A 60 -21.59 2.48 -7.78
CA ILE A 60 -20.23 2.82 -8.20
C ILE A 60 -19.47 3.46 -7.04
N GLY A 61 -20.08 4.40 -6.32
CA GLY A 61 -19.50 5.04 -5.14
C GLY A 61 -19.14 4.04 -4.06
N SER A 62 -20.03 3.08 -3.76
CA SER A 62 -19.80 2.04 -2.75
C SER A 62 -18.69 1.08 -3.15
N ILE A 63 -18.67 0.62 -4.40
CA ILE A 63 -17.60 -0.25 -4.92
C ILE A 63 -16.25 0.48 -4.87
N THR A 64 -16.22 1.74 -5.33
CA THR A 64 -14.99 2.54 -5.33
C THR A 64 -14.49 2.81 -3.92
N PHE A 65 -15.40 3.10 -2.97
CA PHE A 65 -15.07 3.25 -1.55
C PHE A 65 -14.41 1.99 -0.99
N LEU A 66 -15.04 0.83 -1.15
CA LEU A 66 -14.50 -0.44 -0.66
C LEU A 66 -13.14 -0.74 -1.30
N TRP A 67 -13.02 -0.54 -2.60
CA TRP A 67 -11.77 -0.78 -3.32
C TRP A 67 -10.63 0.10 -2.81
N ILE A 68 -10.84 1.41 -2.67
CA ILE A 68 -9.82 2.35 -2.14
C ILE A 68 -9.48 1.97 -0.69
N PHE A 69 -10.48 1.68 0.14
CA PHE A 69 -10.29 1.32 1.54
C PHE A 69 -9.42 0.06 1.69
N PHE A 70 -9.77 -1.03 1.00
CA PHE A 70 -9.01 -2.27 1.05
C PHE A 70 -7.60 -2.09 0.49
N ARG A 71 -7.44 -1.28 -0.53
CA ARG A 71 -6.14 -0.95 -1.10
C ARG A 71 -5.24 -0.24 -0.09
N ILE A 72 -5.73 0.83 0.54
CA ILE A 72 -4.98 1.56 1.58
C ILE A 72 -4.60 0.61 2.72
N GLN A 73 -5.48 -0.30 3.12
CA GLN A 73 -5.17 -1.30 4.13
C GLN A 73 -4.09 -2.30 3.66
N SER A 74 -4.10 -2.68 2.40
CA SER A 74 -3.10 -3.61 1.86
C SER A 74 -1.71 -2.99 1.78
N GLU A 75 -1.61 -1.70 1.46
CA GLU A 75 -0.33 -0.97 1.37
C GLU A 75 0.41 -0.87 2.72
N ARG A 76 -0.29 -1.06 3.84
CA ARG A 76 0.32 -1.10 5.18
C ARG A 76 0.91 -2.45 5.55
N LYS A 77 0.52 -3.53 4.88
CA LYS A 77 0.89 -4.89 5.28
C LYS A 77 2.34 -5.18 4.92
N PHE A 78 3.03 -5.86 5.84
CA PHE A 78 4.31 -6.49 5.57
C PHE A 78 4.10 -7.94 5.24
N LYS A 79 4.89 -8.43 4.31
CA LYS A 79 5.04 -9.84 4.03
C LYS A 79 6.28 -10.34 4.76
N LYS A 80 6.12 -11.38 5.57
CA LYS A 80 7.24 -12.08 6.19
C LYS A 80 7.84 -13.02 5.16
N LEU A 81 9.15 -12.93 4.95
CA LEU A 81 9.93 -13.84 4.12
C LEU A 81 10.95 -14.53 5.01
N GLU A 82 10.92 -15.85 5.00
CA GLU A 82 11.92 -16.69 5.65
C GLU A 82 12.95 -17.11 4.61
N LEU A 83 14.21 -16.88 4.92
CA LEU A 83 15.35 -17.16 4.05
C LEU A 83 15.91 -18.55 4.37
N ASP A 84 16.30 -19.28 3.35
CA ASP A 84 16.88 -20.62 3.51
C ASP A 84 18.28 -20.58 4.16
N LYS A 85 18.99 -19.45 3.99
CA LYS A 85 20.31 -19.21 4.55
C LYS A 85 20.31 -17.92 5.37
N GLU A 86 21.31 -17.81 6.23
CA GLU A 86 21.63 -16.58 6.96
C GLU A 86 22.25 -15.57 6.01
N TYR A 87 21.70 -14.36 5.99
CA TYR A 87 22.22 -13.26 5.17
C TYR A 87 22.48 -12.03 6.03
N ASN A 88 23.63 -11.41 5.77
CA ASN A 88 23.89 -10.08 6.31
C ASN A 88 23.13 -9.03 5.48
N ILE A 89 22.77 -7.91 6.11
CA ILE A 89 22.05 -6.81 5.43
C ILE A 89 22.82 -6.31 4.19
N LYS A 90 24.16 -6.36 4.18
CA LYS A 90 24.99 -5.99 3.04
C LYS A 90 24.84 -6.95 1.85
N GLU A 91 24.70 -8.24 2.13
CA GLU A 91 24.47 -9.27 1.09
C GLU A 91 23.07 -9.11 0.50
N ILE A 92 22.10 -8.76 1.35
CA ILE A 92 20.75 -8.43 0.91
C ILE A 92 20.78 -7.20 0.00
N ASP A 93 21.51 -6.14 0.38
CA ASP A 93 21.71 -4.95 -0.47
C ASP A 93 22.30 -5.31 -1.83
N GLN A 94 23.34 -6.14 -1.83
CA GLN A 94 24.01 -6.55 -3.06
C GLN A 94 23.08 -7.35 -3.98
N ARG A 95 22.30 -8.26 -3.43
CA ARG A 95 21.31 -9.04 -4.19
C ARG A 95 20.19 -8.15 -4.73
N LEU A 96 19.66 -7.23 -3.92
CA LEU A 96 18.60 -6.33 -4.34
C LEU A 96 19.08 -5.29 -5.36
N SER A 97 20.35 -4.88 -5.31
CA SER A 97 20.93 -3.97 -6.30
C SER A 97 21.00 -4.58 -7.71
N THR A 98 21.04 -5.91 -7.84
CA THR A 98 20.98 -6.58 -9.15
C THR A 98 19.66 -6.34 -9.89
N PHE A 99 18.59 -5.96 -9.18
CA PHE A 99 17.30 -5.59 -9.78
C PHE A 99 17.21 -4.14 -10.27
N LEU A 100 18.33 -3.40 -10.31
CA LEU A 100 18.41 -1.99 -10.70
C LEU A 100 17.60 -1.05 -9.78
N TRP A 101 17.37 -1.45 -8.53
CA TRP A 101 16.69 -0.62 -7.56
C TRP A 101 17.62 0.45 -6.99
N ILE A 102 17.08 1.65 -6.82
CA ILE A 102 17.82 2.76 -6.22
C ILE A 102 17.60 2.72 -4.72
N THR A 103 18.68 2.63 -3.95
CA THR A 103 18.62 2.73 -2.49
C THR A 103 18.34 4.19 -2.10
N LEU A 104 17.22 4.43 -1.44
CA LEU A 104 16.84 5.76 -0.94
C LEU A 104 17.24 5.96 0.52
N GLU A 105 17.11 4.94 1.34
CA GLU A 105 17.41 4.99 2.77
C GLU A 105 18.16 3.72 3.19
N SER A 106 19.24 3.91 3.94
CA SER A 106 20.07 2.84 4.46
C SER A 106 20.23 2.99 5.97
N GLY A 107 19.42 2.29 6.75
CA GLY A 107 19.54 2.19 8.21
C GLY A 107 20.19 0.89 8.66
N LYS A 108 20.35 0.69 9.97
CA LYS A 108 20.99 -0.52 10.53
C LYS A 108 20.27 -1.80 10.12
N ASN A 109 18.94 -1.84 10.23
CA ASN A 109 18.12 -3.02 9.93
C ASN A 109 17.00 -2.72 8.92
N LYS A 110 16.99 -1.51 8.34
CA LYS A 110 15.96 -1.05 7.39
C LYS A 110 16.62 -0.56 6.13
N ARG A 111 16.06 -0.96 5.00
CA ARG A 111 16.39 -0.45 3.67
C ARG A 111 15.14 -0.02 2.96
N VAL A 112 15.24 1.08 2.24
CA VAL A 112 14.18 1.53 1.35
C VAL A 112 14.75 1.67 -0.04
N TYR A 113 14.13 0.99 -0.97
CA TYR A 113 14.51 0.99 -2.38
C TYR A 113 13.40 1.63 -3.20
N LEU A 114 13.79 2.27 -4.30
CA LEU A 114 12.89 2.70 -5.35
C LEU A 114 13.07 1.80 -6.56
N ASP A 115 12.05 1.06 -6.91
CA ASP A 115 11.97 0.34 -8.17
C ASP A 115 11.41 1.29 -9.24
N LYS A 116 12.30 1.76 -10.12
CA LYS A 116 11.90 2.55 -11.30
C LYS A 116 11.41 1.60 -12.38
N VAL A 117 10.13 1.50 -12.53
CA VAL A 117 9.55 0.72 -13.61
C VAL A 117 9.19 1.59 -14.78
N CYS A 118 9.42 1.02 -15.98
CA CYS A 118 9.08 1.43 -17.33
C CYS A 118 7.97 2.49 -17.53
N LEU A 119 8.02 3.13 -18.68
CA LEU A 119 7.20 4.17 -19.32
C LEU A 119 5.73 4.35 -18.91
N PHE A 120 5.10 3.36 -18.26
CA PHE A 120 3.68 3.39 -17.89
C PHE A 120 3.39 3.05 -16.43
N SER A 121 4.38 2.83 -15.59
CA SER A 121 4.16 2.58 -14.16
C SER A 121 4.98 3.52 -13.30
N SER A 122 4.32 4.17 -12.36
CA SER A 122 5.01 4.86 -11.29
C SER A 122 5.86 3.87 -10.50
N GLY A 123 7.04 4.30 -10.06
CA GLY A 123 7.92 3.49 -9.26
C GLY A 123 7.22 2.94 -8.01
N VAL A 124 7.82 1.95 -7.42
CA VAL A 124 7.35 1.31 -6.18
C VAL A 124 8.41 1.47 -5.12
N TYR A 125 8.03 1.95 -3.95
CA TYR A 125 8.88 1.89 -2.78
C TYR A 125 8.85 0.48 -2.21
N VAL A 126 10.00 -0.13 -2.07
CA VAL A 126 10.17 -1.42 -1.41
C VAL A 126 10.92 -1.19 -0.11
N THR A 127 10.25 -1.41 1.00
CA THR A 127 10.86 -1.35 2.32
C THR A 127 11.17 -2.75 2.79
N VAL A 128 12.44 -2.99 3.10
CA VAL A 128 12.93 -4.25 3.65
C VAL A 128 13.41 -4.00 5.08
N ILE A 129 12.89 -4.75 6.02
CA ILE A 129 13.30 -4.73 7.43
C ILE A 129 13.85 -6.11 7.77
N GLN A 130 15.10 -6.18 8.17
CA GLN A 130 15.71 -7.40 8.68
C GLN A 130 15.38 -7.52 10.17
N LEU A 131 14.67 -8.58 10.55
CA LEU A 131 14.36 -8.89 11.93
C LEU A 131 15.50 -9.68 12.60
N ASP A 132 15.96 -10.69 11.88
CA ASP A 132 17.07 -11.58 12.23
C ASP A 132 17.75 -12.05 10.93
N GLU A 133 18.78 -12.88 11.07
CA GLU A 133 19.61 -13.34 9.94
C GLU A 133 18.83 -14.16 8.90
N LYS A 134 17.66 -14.68 9.27
CA LYS A 134 16.81 -15.54 8.40
C LYS A 134 15.44 -14.93 8.07
N THR A 135 15.08 -13.82 8.70
CA THR A 135 13.74 -13.28 8.56
C THR A 135 13.75 -11.85 8.06
N LEU A 136 13.08 -11.63 6.93
CA LEU A 136 12.85 -10.32 6.36
C LEU A 136 11.37 -9.97 6.41
N LEU A 137 11.10 -8.70 6.66
CA LEU A 137 9.79 -8.11 6.42
C LEU A 137 9.86 -7.19 5.20
N ILE A 138 8.99 -7.43 4.24
CA ILE A 138 8.95 -6.69 2.99
C ILE A 138 7.59 -5.99 2.89
N ASN A 139 7.65 -4.69 2.62
CA ASN A 139 6.46 -3.90 2.30
C ASN A 139 6.68 -3.18 0.98
N THR A 140 5.68 -3.23 0.12
CA THR A 140 5.64 -2.54 -1.17
C THR A 140 4.58 -1.45 -1.15
N LYS A 141 5.01 -0.21 -1.37
CA LYS A 141 4.13 0.95 -1.44
C LYS A 141 4.32 1.64 -2.79
N PRO A 142 3.26 1.88 -3.57
CA PRO A 142 3.40 2.56 -4.85
C PRO A 142 3.90 4.00 -4.66
N PHE A 143 4.73 4.45 -5.58
CA PHE A 143 5.11 5.85 -5.68
C PHE A 143 3.96 6.63 -6.31
N GLY A 144 3.28 7.43 -5.51
CA GLY A 144 2.09 8.14 -5.94
C GLY A 144 0.80 7.31 -5.84
N ARG A 145 -0.32 7.99 -6.05
CA ARG A 145 -1.66 7.39 -5.93
C ARG A 145 -2.17 6.95 -7.30
N GLN A 146 -1.64 5.85 -7.79
CA GLN A 146 -2.12 5.30 -9.04
C GLN A 146 -3.20 4.24 -8.81
N PRO A 147 -4.24 4.20 -9.66
CA PRO A 147 -5.32 3.22 -9.54
C PRO A 147 -4.86 1.78 -9.79
N PHE A 148 -3.80 1.59 -10.58
CA PHE A 148 -3.30 0.26 -10.93
C PHE A 148 -1.83 0.17 -10.56
N THR A 149 -1.53 -0.49 -9.44
CA THR A 149 -0.17 -0.89 -9.07
C THR A 149 -0.10 -2.40 -9.06
N PHE A 150 0.84 -2.94 -9.82
CA PHE A 150 1.17 -4.35 -9.73
C PHE A 150 1.97 -4.56 -8.44
N ASN A 151 1.43 -5.35 -7.52
CA ASN A 151 2.17 -5.78 -6.34
C ASN A 151 3.36 -6.61 -6.79
N ARG A 152 4.57 -6.10 -6.53
CA ARG A 152 5.82 -6.82 -6.77
C ARG A 152 6.30 -7.53 -5.52
N ASP A 153 5.37 -8.14 -4.79
CA ASP A 153 5.66 -8.91 -3.57
C ASP A 153 6.44 -10.21 -3.85
N LYS A 154 6.72 -10.49 -5.13
CA LYS A 154 7.46 -11.69 -5.55
C LYS A 154 8.93 -11.35 -5.74
N ILE A 155 9.60 -11.01 -4.66
CA ILE A 155 11.05 -11.04 -4.64
C ILE A 155 11.44 -12.50 -4.39
N ASN A 156 11.85 -13.18 -5.44
CA ASN A 156 12.46 -14.50 -5.30
C ASN A 156 13.92 -14.28 -4.90
N PHE A 157 14.26 -14.64 -3.68
CA PHE A 157 15.64 -14.70 -3.19
C PHE A 157 16.32 -16.04 -3.52
N ASN A 158 15.71 -16.88 -4.34
CA ASN A 158 16.28 -18.16 -4.80
C ASN A 158 17.36 -17.95 -5.83
#